data_65a2816f672483cd1ddffcee2f05bae6
#
_entry.id   65a2816f672483cd1ddffcee2f05bae6
#
_cell.length_a   1.000
_cell.length_b   1.000
_cell.length_c   1.000
_cell.angle_alpha   90.00
_cell.angle_beta   90.00
_cell.angle_gamma   90.00
#
_symmetry.space_group_name_H-M   'P 1'
#
loop_
_entity.id
_entity.type
_entity.pdbx_description
1 polymer ?
#
loop_
_entity_poly.entity_id
_entity_poly.type
_entity_poly.pdbx_seq_one_letter_code
_entity_poly.pdbx_strand_id
1 'polypeptide(L)'
;SGKGSVYEGGIRVPMLVKWPGIVKPGTVSDHYLIVEDFFPSILKMAGIEKYNTVQKVDGQSFVTVLKNNRHADTSRLLVWHYPNKWIPQAGPGINYKSAIRQGSWKLIYDMRSGKNELYNMNDDIGETNDLSTILPAKTKEMAALLTRELKNMNALMPFFKESGKQVPWPDEVDKISSK
;
A
#
# COMPACT_ATOMS: atom_id res chain seq x y z
N SER A 1 8.93 -6.45 11.58
CA SER A 1 7.49 -6.74 11.69
C SER A 1 7.14 -7.99 10.89
N GLY A 2 5.96 -8.57 11.12
CA GLY A 2 5.50 -9.81 10.51
C GLY A 2 4.06 -9.72 10.00
N LYS A 3 3.44 -10.87 9.79
CA LYS A 3 2.06 -11.03 9.29
C LYS A 3 1.08 -10.05 9.94
N GLY A 4 0.26 -9.39 9.13
CA GLY A 4 -0.75 -8.42 9.57
C GLY A 4 -0.23 -7.00 9.70
N SER A 5 1.07 -6.76 9.51
CA SER A 5 1.68 -5.43 9.52
C SER A 5 1.64 -4.81 8.12
N VAL A 6 1.54 -3.48 8.07
CA VAL A 6 1.69 -2.71 6.81
C VAL A 6 3.15 -2.46 6.43
N TYR A 7 4.11 -2.82 7.28
CA TYR A 7 5.53 -2.82 6.91
C TYR A 7 5.85 -3.95 5.92
N GLU A 8 6.96 -3.82 5.19
CA GLU A 8 7.36 -4.81 4.17
C GLU A 8 7.40 -6.24 4.71
N GLY A 9 7.84 -6.44 5.94
CA GLY A 9 7.84 -7.76 6.58
C GLY A 9 6.44 -8.38 6.78
N GLY A 10 5.38 -7.60 6.62
CA GLY A 10 3.99 -8.06 6.72
C GLY A 10 3.26 -8.19 5.39
N ILE A 11 3.67 -7.40 4.38
CA ILE A 11 2.96 -7.33 3.10
C ILE A 11 3.78 -7.86 1.92
N ARG A 12 5.11 -7.89 2.02
CA ARG A 12 5.97 -8.34 0.93
C ARG A 12 6.13 -9.85 0.96
N VAL A 13 5.72 -10.51 -0.11
CA VAL A 13 5.89 -11.96 -0.31
C VAL A 13 6.45 -12.23 -1.70
N PRO A 14 7.29 -13.25 -1.89
CA PRO A 14 7.76 -13.65 -3.20
C PRO A 14 6.62 -14.24 -4.03
N MET A 15 6.64 -14.00 -5.34
CA MET A 15 5.73 -14.61 -6.30
C MET A 15 6.54 -15.40 -7.34
N LEU A 16 6.13 -16.64 -7.59
CA LEU A 16 6.70 -17.49 -8.63
C LEU A 16 5.63 -17.79 -9.68
N VAL A 17 5.98 -17.64 -10.95
CA VAL A 17 5.08 -17.89 -12.07
C VAL A 17 5.69 -18.90 -13.04
N LYS A 18 4.90 -19.91 -13.41
CA LYS A 18 5.21 -20.82 -14.49
C LYS A 18 4.11 -20.74 -15.53
N TRP A 19 4.44 -20.25 -16.73
CA TRP A 19 3.52 -20.17 -17.85
C TRP A 19 4.26 -20.57 -19.14
N PRO A 20 4.27 -21.89 -19.47
CA PRO A 20 5.01 -22.41 -20.61
C PRO A 20 4.62 -21.73 -21.92
N GLY A 21 5.60 -21.40 -22.75
CA GLY A 21 5.40 -20.71 -24.04
C GLY A 21 5.17 -19.20 -23.93
N ILE A 22 4.93 -18.65 -22.73
CA ILE A 22 4.67 -17.23 -22.51
C ILE A 22 5.76 -16.59 -21.65
N VAL A 23 6.03 -17.15 -20.47
CA VAL A 23 7.06 -16.64 -19.56
C VAL A 23 8.37 -17.37 -19.80
N LYS A 24 9.43 -16.60 -20.12
CA LYS A 24 10.77 -17.16 -20.31
C LYS A 24 11.31 -17.65 -18.95
N PRO A 25 11.80 -18.90 -18.86
CA PRO A 25 12.41 -19.41 -17.65
C PRO A 25 13.59 -18.56 -17.15
N GLY A 26 13.74 -18.44 -15.84
CA GLY A 26 14.85 -17.70 -15.21
C GLY A 26 14.72 -16.17 -15.28
N THR A 27 13.60 -15.63 -15.74
CA THR A 27 13.37 -14.17 -15.69
C THR A 27 12.96 -13.71 -14.29
N VAL A 28 13.42 -12.52 -13.90
CA VAL A 28 13.07 -11.84 -12.64
C VAL A 28 12.46 -10.49 -12.98
N SER A 29 11.50 -10.05 -12.20
CA SER A 29 10.84 -8.74 -12.34
C SER A 29 10.70 -8.06 -10.98
N ASP A 30 10.98 -6.77 -10.93
CA ASP A 30 10.79 -5.91 -9.77
C ASP A 30 9.43 -5.19 -9.78
N HIS A 31 8.51 -5.64 -10.64
CA HIS A 31 7.18 -5.06 -10.73
C HIS A 31 6.38 -5.32 -9.45
N TYR A 32 5.79 -4.27 -8.88
CA TYR A 32 4.97 -4.38 -7.68
C TYR A 32 3.60 -4.92 -8.02
N LEU A 33 3.20 -5.95 -7.29
CA LEU A 33 1.88 -6.58 -7.38
C LEU A 33 1.16 -6.48 -6.03
N ILE A 34 -0.15 -6.41 -6.11
CA ILE A 34 -1.03 -6.53 -4.95
C ILE A 34 -2.08 -7.61 -5.26
N VAL A 35 -2.73 -8.16 -4.24
CA VAL A 35 -3.63 -9.32 -4.41
C VAL A 35 -4.78 -9.05 -5.39
N GLU A 36 -5.26 -7.83 -5.45
CA GLU A 36 -6.33 -7.38 -6.35
C GLU A 36 -5.98 -7.55 -7.83
N ASP A 37 -4.69 -7.59 -8.17
CA ASP A 37 -4.19 -7.73 -9.55
C ASP A 37 -4.40 -9.12 -10.13
N PHE A 38 -4.58 -10.12 -9.29
CA PHE A 38 -4.77 -11.49 -9.74
C PHE A 38 -6.08 -11.66 -10.50
N PHE A 39 -7.16 -11.04 -10.05
CA PHE A 39 -8.46 -11.18 -10.69
C PHE A 39 -8.42 -10.75 -12.18
N PRO A 40 -8.08 -9.50 -12.53
CA PRO A 40 -8.00 -9.10 -13.94
C PRO A 40 -6.89 -9.83 -14.72
N SER A 41 -5.82 -10.27 -14.04
CA SER A 41 -4.75 -11.02 -14.69
C SER A 41 -5.19 -12.42 -15.08
N ILE A 42 -5.88 -13.14 -14.20
CA ILE A 42 -6.39 -14.50 -14.46
C ILE A 42 -7.41 -14.46 -15.59
N LEU A 43 -8.34 -13.50 -15.59
CA LEU A 43 -9.29 -13.34 -16.68
C LEU A 43 -8.57 -13.11 -18.01
N LYS A 44 -7.58 -12.23 -18.04
CA LYS A 44 -6.79 -11.96 -19.25
C LYS A 44 -5.97 -13.17 -19.72
N MET A 45 -5.44 -13.96 -18.77
CA MET A 45 -4.77 -15.24 -19.08
C MET A 45 -5.72 -16.26 -19.71
N ALA A 46 -7.00 -16.26 -19.29
CA ALA A 46 -8.07 -17.09 -19.85
C ALA A 46 -8.66 -16.55 -21.15
N GLY A 47 -8.16 -15.44 -21.71
CA GLY A 47 -8.67 -14.82 -22.94
C GLY A 47 -9.94 -13.99 -22.72
N ILE A 48 -10.34 -13.73 -21.48
CA ILE A 48 -11.52 -12.93 -21.13
C ILE A 48 -11.10 -11.47 -21.00
N GLU A 49 -11.33 -10.67 -22.02
CA GLU A 49 -10.97 -9.24 -22.01
C GLU A 49 -12.10 -8.33 -21.53
N LYS A 50 -13.35 -8.77 -21.70
CA LYS A 50 -14.55 -8.01 -21.29
C LYS A 50 -15.32 -8.80 -20.26
N TYR A 51 -15.57 -8.18 -19.13
CA TYR A 51 -16.32 -8.77 -18.03
C TYR A 51 -17.07 -7.66 -17.27
N ASN A 52 -18.20 -8.04 -16.67
CA ASN A 52 -18.96 -7.17 -15.79
C ASN A 52 -18.81 -7.66 -14.36
N THR A 53 -18.61 -6.73 -13.43
CA THR A 53 -18.55 -7.00 -12.00
C THR A 53 -19.54 -6.11 -11.24
N VAL A 54 -20.05 -6.60 -10.13
CA VAL A 54 -20.91 -5.82 -9.24
C VAL A 54 -20.10 -4.71 -8.55
N GLN A 55 -18.84 -5.02 -8.25
CA GLN A 55 -17.91 -4.07 -7.62
C GLN A 55 -16.88 -3.58 -8.62
N LYS A 56 -16.38 -2.37 -8.39
CA LYS A 56 -15.22 -1.84 -9.13
C LYS A 56 -14.01 -2.74 -8.89
N VAL A 57 -13.31 -3.08 -9.96
CA VAL A 57 -12.04 -3.81 -9.89
C VAL A 57 -10.90 -2.79 -9.76
N ASP A 58 -10.22 -2.80 -8.63
CA ASP A 58 -9.10 -1.89 -8.36
C ASP A 58 -7.76 -2.43 -8.87
N GLY A 59 -7.67 -3.76 -9.08
CA GLY A 59 -6.47 -4.42 -9.57
C GLY A 59 -6.16 -4.11 -11.03
N GLN A 60 -4.88 -4.22 -11.37
CA GLN A 60 -4.36 -4.06 -12.72
C GLN A 60 -3.73 -5.36 -13.21
N SER A 61 -4.02 -5.74 -14.48
CA SER A 61 -3.47 -6.97 -15.03
C SER A 61 -1.95 -6.87 -15.26
N PHE A 62 -1.20 -7.78 -14.65
CA PHE A 62 0.24 -7.92 -14.84
C PHE A 62 0.66 -8.85 -15.99
N VAL A 63 -0.27 -9.30 -16.82
CA VAL A 63 0.03 -10.21 -17.96
C VAL A 63 1.06 -9.61 -18.93
N THR A 64 1.00 -8.31 -19.16
CA THR A 64 1.98 -7.62 -20.02
C THR A 64 3.39 -7.65 -19.43
N VAL A 65 3.51 -7.53 -18.11
CA VAL A 65 4.78 -7.65 -17.38
C VAL A 65 5.35 -9.06 -17.54
N LEU A 66 4.51 -10.10 -17.40
CA LEU A 66 4.92 -11.50 -17.58
C LEU A 66 5.43 -11.79 -18.98
N LYS A 67 4.82 -11.18 -20.02
CA LYS A 67 5.23 -11.36 -21.41
C LYS A 67 6.54 -10.66 -21.77
N ASN A 68 6.74 -9.45 -21.27
CA ASN A 68 7.79 -8.55 -21.76
C ASN A 68 8.89 -8.23 -20.73
N ASN A 69 8.70 -8.55 -19.46
CA ASN A 69 9.63 -8.31 -18.34
C ASN A 69 10.24 -6.87 -18.27
N ARG A 70 9.60 -5.85 -18.86
CA ARG A 70 10.23 -4.53 -19.09
C ARG A 70 9.56 -3.36 -18.37
N HIS A 71 8.45 -3.55 -17.67
CA HIS A 71 7.69 -2.42 -17.12
C HIS A 71 7.40 -2.60 -15.63
N ALA A 72 8.30 -2.05 -14.80
CA ALA A 72 7.90 -1.64 -13.47
C ALA A 72 7.19 -0.28 -13.62
N ASP A 73 5.87 -0.23 -13.43
CA ASP A 73 5.16 1.03 -13.31
C ASP A 73 5.43 1.62 -11.92
N THR A 74 6.42 2.51 -11.85
CA THR A 74 6.80 3.19 -10.61
C THR A 74 5.86 4.33 -10.24
N SER A 75 4.93 4.72 -11.12
CA SER A 75 3.93 5.75 -10.86
C SER A 75 2.72 5.21 -10.12
N ARG A 76 2.51 3.89 -10.16
CA ARG A 76 1.39 3.22 -9.51
C ARG A 76 1.37 3.44 -8.01
N LEU A 77 0.18 3.73 -7.49
CA LEU A 77 -0.07 3.82 -6.06
C LEU A 77 -0.56 2.47 -5.54
N LEU A 78 0.09 1.97 -4.49
CA LEU A 78 -0.38 0.84 -3.71
C LEU A 78 -0.82 1.35 -2.34
N VAL A 79 -2.03 1.01 -1.90
CA VAL A 79 -2.62 1.50 -0.66
C VAL A 79 -3.03 0.33 0.22
N TRP A 80 -2.71 0.43 1.50
CA TRP A 80 -3.17 -0.46 2.55
C TRP A 80 -3.88 0.37 3.62
N HIS A 81 -5.08 -0.07 4.01
CA HIS A 81 -5.88 0.63 5.00
C HIS A 81 -6.45 -0.35 6.01
N TYR A 82 -6.06 -0.20 7.26
CA TYR A 82 -6.43 -1.09 8.35
C TYR A 82 -6.95 -0.30 9.56
N PRO A 83 -8.20 0.23 9.50
CA PRO A 83 -8.73 1.19 10.48
C PRO A 83 -9.26 0.56 11.75
N ASN A 84 -9.12 -0.74 11.93
CA ASN A 84 -9.70 -1.50 13.04
C ASN A 84 -8.65 -2.20 13.89
N LYS A 85 -9.09 -2.73 15.03
CA LYS A 85 -8.29 -3.58 15.89
C LYS A 85 -8.45 -5.02 15.45
N TRP A 86 -7.33 -5.65 15.06
CA TRP A 86 -7.32 -7.06 14.70
C TRP A 86 -6.97 -7.95 15.90
N ILE A 87 -5.89 -7.62 16.61
CA ILE A 87 -5.43 -8.39 17.77
C ILE A 87 -5.20 -7.48 18.98
N PRO A 88 -5.42 -7.98 20.22
CA PRO A 88 -5.26 -7.17 21.44
C PRO A 88 -3.86 -6.61 21.63
N GLN A 89 -2.84 -7.44 21.43
CA GLN A 89 -1.41 -7.08 21.56
C GLN A 89 -0.78 -7.11 20.16
N ALA A 90 -0.80 -5.97 19.49
CA ALA A 90 -0.24 -5.85 18.16
C ALA A 90 1.20 -5.38 18.19
N GLY A 91 2.04 -6.01 17.38
CA GLY A 91 3.38 -5.51 17.08
C GLY A 91 3.35 -4.25 16.20
N PRO A 92 4.52 -3.70 15.85
CA PRO A 92 4.62 -2.54 14.97
C PRO A 92 3.87 -2.73 13.64
N GLY A 93 3.18 -1.69 13.19
CA GLY A 93 2.48 -1.66 11.91
C GLY A 93 1.16 -2.44 11.87
N ILE A 94 0.70 -3.00 12.98
CA ILE A 94 -0.57 -3.73 13.09
C ILE A 94 -1.60 -2.85 13.82
N ASN A 95 -2.88 -2.96 13.45
CA ASN A 95 -4.00 -2.20 13.98
C ASN A 95 -3.90 -0.68 13.73
N TYR A 96 -4.96 -0.08 13.25
CA TYR A 96 -5.10 1.36 13.05
C TYR A 96 -3.95 1.99 12.24
N LYS A 97 -3.61 1.34 11.12
CA LYS A 97 -2.55 1.82 10.22
C LYS A 97 -3.09 1.97 8.81
N SER A 98 -2.56 2.96 8.10
CA SER A 98 -2.64 3.05 6.64
C SER A 98 -1.25 3.20 6.07
N ALA A 99 -1.06 2.73 4.86
CA ALA A 99 0.20 2.94 4.14
C ALA A 99 -0.08 3.23 2.65
N ILE A 100 0.80 3.99 2.05
CA ILE A 100 0.84 4.20 0.61
C ILE A 100 2.25 4.02 0.10
N ARG A 101 2.38 3.38 -1.06
CA ARG A 101 3.64 3.25 -1.79
C ARG A 101 3.51 3.82 -3.19
N GLN A 102 4.49 4.62 -3.60
CA GLN A 102 4.68 5.10 -4.96
C GLN A 102 6.16 4.96 -5.33
N GLY A 103 6.47 4.09 -6.26
CA GLY A 103 7.86 3.80 -6.62
C GLY A 103 8.67 3.33 -5.42
N SER A 104 9.77 4.01 -5.13
CA SER A 104 10.63 3.75 -3.97
C SER A 104 10.10 4.36 -2.66
N TRP A 105 9.15 5.28 -2.71
CA TRP A 105 8.67 5.96 -1.52
C TRP A 105 7.50 5.21 -0.88
N LYS A 106 7.56 5.06 0.43
CA LYS A 106 6.48 4.49 1.24
C LYS A 106 6.23 5.35 2.47
N LEU A 107 4.98 5.71 2.67
CA LEU A 107 4.53 6.40 3.88
C LEU A 107 3.60 5.49 4.66
N ILE A 108 3.78 5.47 5.99
CA ILE A 108 2.93 4.75 6.93
C ILE A 108 2.31 5.78 7.87
N TYR A 109 0.99 5.75 8.00
CA TYR A 109 0.22 6.59 8.92
C TYR A 109 -0.28 5.78 10.10
N ASP A 110 0.05 6.20 11.31
CA ASP A 110 -0.47 5.66 12.55
C ASP A 110 -1.68 6.48 13.03
N MET A 111 -2.86 5.92 12.94
CA MET A 111 -4.11 6.56 13.34
C MET A 111 -4.24 6.79 14.85
N ARG A 112 -3.46 6.09 15.68
CA ARG A 112 -3.49 6.26 17.13
C ARG A 112 -2.67 7.46 17.59
N SER A 113 -1.45 7.55 17.05
CA SER A 113 -0.52 8.63 17.43
C SER A 113 -0.65 9.85 16.51
N GLY A 114 -1.32 9.72 15.37
CA GLY A 114 -1.36 10.75 14.33
C GLY A 114 0.00 10.99 13.67
N LYS A 115 0.92 10.02 13.69
CA LYS A 115 2.26 10.17 13.11
C LYS A 115 2.35 9.55 11.73
N ASN A 116 3.11 10.21 10.87
CA ASN A 116 3.57 9.68 9.60
C ASN A 116 5.01 9.22 9.73
N GLU A 117 5.33 8.07 9.12
CA GLU A 117 6.68 7.56 8.91
C GLU A 117 6.95 7.51 7.42
N LEU A 118 8.14 7.89 6.96
CA LEU A 118 8.52 7.90 5.55
C LEU A 118 9.78 7.08 5.31
N TYR A 119 9.72 6.19 4.30
CA TYR A 119 10.82 5.31 3.95
C TYR A 119 11.15 5.35 2.47
N ASN A 120 12.45 5.19 2.13
CA ASN A 120 12.90 4.94 0.77
C ASN A 120 13.23 3.45 0.60
N MET A 121 12.37 2.72 -0.07
CA MET A 121 12.46 1.26 -0.24
C MET A 121 13.66 0.79 -1.07
N ASN A 122 14.30 1.68 -1.84
CA ASN A 122 15.53 1.33 -2.56
C ASN A 122 16.72 1.21 -1.63
N ASP A 123 16.76 2.03 -0.59
CA ASP A 123 17.89 2.14 0.31
C ASP A 123 17.64 1.43 1.64
N ASP A 124 16.37 1.32 2.05
CA ASP A 124 15.95 0.81 3.35
C ASP A 124 14.70 -0.09 3.23
N ILE A 125 14.89 -1.28 2.67
CA ILE A 125 13.82 -2.29 2.59
C ILE A 125 13.38 -2.80 3.96
N GLY A 126 14.21 -2.62 4.97
CA GLY A 126 13.93 -3.00 6.36
C GLY A 126 13.08 -2.01 7.13
N GLU A 127 12.83 -0.81 6.57
CA GLU A 127 12.07 0.27 7.19
C GLU A 127 12.61 0.61 8.60
N THR A 128 13.93 0.80 8.67
CA THR A 128 14.66 1.05 9.92
C THR A 128 14.99 2.52 10.13
N ASN A 129 14.99 3.33 9.07
CA ASN A 129 15.36 4.73 9.08
C ASN A 129 14.18 5.61 8.63
N ASP A 130 13.43 6.14 9.59
CA ASP A 130 12.32 7.05 9.34
C ASP A 130 12.82 8.43 8.86
N LEU A 131 12.52 8.76 7.62
CA LEU A 131 12.88 10.01 6.96
C LEU A 131 11.85 11.13 7.13
N SER A 132 10.78 10.91 7.88
CA SER A 132 9.64 11.85 7.94
C SER A 132 10.03 13.24 8.44
N THR A 133 10.96 13.32 9.39
CA THR A 133 11.48 14.59 9.94
C THR A 133 12.59 15.19 9.09
N ILE A 134 13.33 14.36 8.35
CA ILE A 134 14.45 14.79 7.50
C ILE A 134 13.94 15.33 6.16
N LEU A 135 12.85 14.74 5.64
CA LEU A 135 12.23 15.09 4.36
C LEU A 135 10.77 15.54 4.53
N PRO A 136 10.51 16.64 5.26
CA PRO A 136 9.13 17.03 5.61
C PRO A 136 8.27 17.38 4.38
N ALA A 137 8.87 17.92 3.32
CA ALA A 137 8.15 18.21 2.07
C ALA A 137 7.66 16.93 1.39
N LYS A 138 8.51 15.89 1.32
CA LYS A 138 8.14 14.59 0.75
C LYS A 138 7.13 13.86 1.62
N THR A 139 7.26 13.94 2.94
CA THR A 139 6.28 13.39 3.88
C THR A 139 4.91 13.99 3.67
N LYS A 140 4.83 15.32 3.55
CA LYS A 140 3.58 16.03 3.28
C LYS A 140 2.96 15.65 1.94
N GLU A 141 3.77 15.54 0.89
CA GLU A 141 3.34 15.08 -0.44
C GLU A 141 2.70 13.69 -0.35
N MET A 142 3.40 12.72 0.25
CA MET A 142 2.92 11.34 0.36
C MET A 142 1.70 11.23 1.28
N ALA A 143 1.62 12.03 2.35
CA ALA A 143 0.45 12.09 3.23
C ALA A 143 -0.79 12.63 2.49
N ALA A 144 -0.63 13.68 1.67
CA ALA A 144 -1.70 14.20 0.82
C ALA A 144 -2.16 13.17 -0.23
N LEU A 145 -1.21 12.43 -0.83
CA LEU A 145 -1.55 11.32 -1.73
C LEU A 145 -2.38 10.25 -1.03
N LEU A 146 -1.96 9.81 0.17
CA LEU A 146 -2.68 8.81 0.94
C LEU A 146 -4.09 9.31 1.30
N THR A 147 -4.22 10.55 1.79
CA THR A 147 -5.52 11.15 2.10
C THR A 147 -6.44 11.16 0.88
N ARG A 148 -5.94 11.57 -0.27
CA ARG A 148 -6.71 11.60 -1.52
C ARG A 148 -7.21 10.20 -1.89
N GLU A 149 -6.34 9.20 -1.87
CA GLU A 149 -6.73 7.83 -2.23
C GLU A 149 -7.73 7.23 -1.23
N LEU A 150 -7.55 7.44 0.07
CA LEU A 150 -8.50 6.99 1.09
C LEU A 150 -9.88 7.64 0.90
N LYS A 151 -9.94 8.94 0.58
CA LYS A 151 -11.20 9.64 0.29
C LYS A 151 -11.85 9.13 -1.00
N ASN A 152 -11.06 8.89 -2.06
CA ASN A 152 -11.55 8.33 -3.33
C ASN A 152 -12.17 6.94 -3.17
N MET A 153 -11.64 6.15 -2.24
CA MET A 153 -12.15 4.81 -1.90
C MET A 153 -13.32 4.84 -0.90
N ASN A 154 -13.74 6.00 -0.41
CA ASN A 154 -14.69 6.15 0.69
C ASN A 154 -14.25 5.35 1.93
N ALA A 155 -12.96 5.37 2.24
CA ALA A 155 -12.38 4.61 3.33
C ALA A 155 -12.93 5.08 4.69
N LEU A 156 -13.29 4.13 5.55
CA LEU A 156 -13.81 4.41 6.88
C LEU A 156 -12.67 4.77 7.82
N MET A 157 -12.72 5.97 8.40
CA MET A 157 -11.78 6.39 9.44
C MET A 157 -12.36 6.11 10.82
N PRO A 158 -11.55 5.62 11.78
CA PRO A 158 -12.02 5.37 13.14
C PRO A 158 -12.29 6.67 13.91
N PHE A 159 -12.92 6.53 15.07
CA PHE A 159 -13.21 7.62 16.00
C PHE A 159 -12.47 7.38 17.32
N PHE A 160 -11.99 8.45 17.95
CA PHE A 160 -11.46 8.39 19.30
C PHE A 160 -12.61 8.13 20.27
N LYS A 161 -12.45 7.09 21.11
CA LYS A 161 -13.51 6.64 22.03
C LYS A 161 -13.90 7.72 23.04
N GLU A 162 -12.91 8.45 23.57
CA GLU A 162 -13.13 9.45 24.61
C GLU A 162 -13.80 10.71 24.08
N SER A 163 -13.40 11.19 22.91
CA SER A 163 -13.89 12.47 22.36
C SER A 163 -15.00 12.33 21.34
N GLY A 164 -15.22 11.13 20.81
CA GLY A 164 -16.13 10.90 19.68
C GLY A 164 -15.70 11.57 18.37
N LYS A 165 -14.52 12.18 18.34
CA LYS A 165 -14.00 12.85 17.13
C LYS A 165 -13.38 11.82 16.19
N GLN A 166 -13.57 12.03 14.88
CA GLN A 166 -12.92 11.23 13.86
C GLN A 166 -11.38 11.43 13.92
N VAL A 167 -10.64 10.35 13.74
CA VAL A 167 -9.19 10.40 13.57
C VAL A 167 -8.87 11.27 12.34
N PRO A 168 -7.94 12.22 12.43
CA PRO A 168 -7.56 13.08 11.32
C PRO A 168 -7.05 12.28 10.11
N TRP A 169 -7.12 12.89 8.94
CA TRP A 169 -6.50 12.33 7.75
C TRP A 169 -4.97 12.43 7.82
N PRO A 170 -4.22 11.62 7.07
CA PRO A 170 -2.75 11.63 7.10
C PRO A 170 -2.09 13.00 6.88
N ASP A 171 -2.69 13.87 6.08
CA ASP A 171 -2.20 15.24 5.80
C ASP A 171 -2.69 16.30 6.80
N GLU A 172 -3.45 15.89 7.81
CA GLU A 172 -3.99 16.79 8.85
C GLU A 172 -3.33 16.60 10.22
N VAL A 173 -2.24 15.85 10.30
CA VAL A 173 -1.59 15.46 11.57
C VAL A 173 -1.08 16.65 12.38
N ASP A 174 -0.68 17.73 11.75
CA ASP A 174 -0.23 18.96 12.45
C ASP A 174 -1.32 19.61 13.29
N LYS A 175 -2.60 19.26 13.07
CA LYS A 175 -3.75 19.76 13.83
C LYS A 175 -3.94 19.05 15.17
N ILE A 176 -3.22 17.94 15.45
CA ILE A 176 -3.30 17.20 16.72
C ILE A 176 -2.37 17.80 17.76
N SER A 177 -1.24 18.38 17.34
CA SER A 177 -0.19 18.90 18.22
C SER A 177 -0.50 20.29 18.81
N SER A 178 -1.63 20.90 18.47
CA SER A 178 -2.01 22.26 18.89
C SER A 178 -3.10 22.29 19.97
N LYS A 179 -3.13 21.27 20.87
CA LYS A 179 -3.99 21.29 22.06
C LYS A 179 -3.23 20.92 23.30
#